data_8eda4a026ce7bbc56e334eef6ac98eed
#
_entry.id   8eda4a026ce7bbc56e334eef6ac98eed
#
_cell.length_a   1.000
_cell.length_b   1.000
_cell.length_c   1.000
_cell.angle_alpha   90.00
_cell.angle_beta   90.00
_cell.angle_gamma   90.00
#
_symmetry.space_group_name_H-M   'P 1'
#
loop_
_entity.id
_entity.type
_entity.pdbx_description
1 polymer ?
#
loop_
_entity_poly.entity_id
_entity_poly.type
_entity_poly.pdbx_seq_one_letter_code
_entity_poly.pdbx_strand_id
1 'polypeptide(L)'
;LVTGVLTTTAATVFNGGFTANAASTITTADNLDTLSLISTDADAGIGPNLLFYRNSASPAANDLLTEIDFRGRNNNSQDVNYVSILSKLMDVTDGEEDGNLIVQVMTAGTLDPSFMINPTETVFNNDHIDRNFRVASDGNNNMIFVDGGENRVGIGHAAPTVPFAVSA
;
A
#
# COMPACT_ATOMS: atom_id res chain seq x y z
N LEU A 1 31.27 16.29 20.07
CA LEU A 1 29.81 16.18 20.26
C LEU A 1 29.14 17.44 19.73
N VAL A 2 28.24 17.32 18.74
CA VAL A 2 27.39 18.41 18.26
C VAL A 2 26.08 18.32 19.04
N THR A 3 25.75 19.36 19.82
CA THR A 3 24.55 19.42 20.68
C THR A 3 23.47 20.33 20.10
N GLY A 4 23.58 20.69 18.82
CA GLY A 4 22.67 21.58 18.13
C GLY A 4 22.31 21.10 16.71
N VAL A 5 21.87 22.04 15.86
CA VAL A 5 21.57 21.78 14.45
C VAL A 5 22.88 21.62 13.68
N LEU A 6 23.04 20.52 12.94
CA LEU A 6 24.05 20.40 11.90
C LEU A 6 23.49 20.95 10.58
N THR A 7 24.02 22.06 10.09
CA THR A 7 23.67 22.62 8.79
C THR A 7 24.85 22.43 7.84
N THR A 8 24.61 21.78 6.69
CA THR A 8 25.60 21.63 5.62
C THR A 8 25.03 22.20 4.32
N THR A 9 25.89 22.88 3.54
CA THR A 9 25.54 23.41 2.21
C THR A 9 26.01 22.52 1.07
N ALA A 10 26.69 21.41 1.41
CA ALA A 10 27.19 20.42 0.46
C ALA A 10 26.70 19.02 0.87
N ALA A 11 26.86 18.04 -0.02
CA ALA A 11 26.55 16.66 0.28
C ALA A 11 27.28 16.18 1.52
N THR A 12 26.56 15.50 2.41
CA THR A 12 27.12 14.87 3.62
C THR A 12 27.14 13.36 3.41
N VAL A 13 28.31 12.75 3.60
CA VAL A 13 28.50 11.30 3.44
C VAL A 13 28.66 10.66 4.81
N PHE A 14 27.83 9.66 5.10
CA PHE A 14 27.90 8.82 6.29
C PHE A 14 28.43 7.44 5.92
N ASN A 15 29.74 7.22 6.03
CA ASN A 15 30.36 5.94 5.65
C ASN A 15 30.02 4.76 6.59
N GLY A 16 29.57 5.05 7.80
CA GLY A 16 29.24 4.07 8.83
C GLY A 16 27.74 3.94 9.11
N GLY A 17 26.92 4.52 8.25
CA GLY A 17 25.47 4.54 8.46
C GLY A 17 24.98 5.76 9.25
N PHE A 18 23.68 5.82 9.46
CA PHE A 18 22.96 6.92 10.11
C PHE A 18 21.90 6.36 11.04
N THR A 19 21.80 6.87 12.26
CA THR A 19 20.74 6.53 13.22
C THR A 19 20.02 7.80 13.65
N ALA A 20 18.70 7.85 13.47
CA ALA A 20 17.83 8.86 14.04
C ALA A 20 16.95 8.24 15.13
N ASN A 21 16.99 8.80 16.34
CA ASN A 21 16.21 8.33 17.51
C ASN A 21 14.87 9.07 17.65
N ALA A 22 14.54 9.92 16.68
CA ALA A 22 13.28 10.67 16.62
C ALA A 22 12.78 10.69 15.18
N ALA A 23 11.55 11.18 14.99
CA ALA A 23 10.98 11.37 13.66
C ALA A 23 11.91 12.23 12.79
N SER A 24 12.12 11.80 11.55
CA SER A 24 12.99 12.46 10.59
C SER A 24 12.23 12.79 9.32
N THR A 25 12.55 13.92 8.70
CA THR A 25 11.95 14.36 7.44
C THR A 25 13.05 14.56 6.41
N ILE A 26 12.86 14.03 5.21
CA ILE A 26 13.67 14.31 4.04
C ILE A 26 12.79 15.07 3.06
N THR A 27 13.20 16.28 2.67
CA THR A 27 12.42 17.15 1.79
C THR A 27 13.29 17.64 0.65
N THR A 28 12.76 17.55 -0.58
CA THR A 28 13.34 18.15 -1.79
C THR A 28 12.39 19.21 -2.34
N ALA A 29 12.92 20.18 -3.06
CA ALA A 29 12.13 21.25 -3.71
C ALA A 29 11.98 21.03 -5.22
N ASP A 30 12.37 19.87 -5.71
CA ASP A 30 12.35 19.49 -7.13
C ASP A 30 11.52 18.20 -7.35
N ASN A 31 11.51 17.71 -8.59
CA ASN A 31 10.81 16.49 -9.00
C ASN A 31 11.73 15.26 -9.08
N LEU A 32 12.91 15.32 -8.44
CA LEU A 32 13.85 14.18 -8.37
C LEU A 32 13.48 13.25 -7.22
N ASP A 33 14.11 12.08 -7.19
CA ASP A 33 13.90 11.10 -6.13
C ASP A 33 14.35 11.67 -4.77
N THR A 34 13.43 11.83 -3.84
CA THR A 34 13.72 12.32 -2.49
C THR A 34 14.53 11.30 -1.67
N LEU A 35 14.30 10.02 -1.89
CA LEU A 35 15.02 8.92 -1.25
C LEU A 35 15.24 7.79 -2.26
N SER A 36 16.51 7.45 -2.49
CA SER A 36 16.89 6.27 -3.29
C SER A 36 17.59 5.26 -2.40
N LEU A 37 17.13 4.01 -2.45
CA LEU A 37 17.77 2.86 -1.80
C LEU A 37 18.42 2.00 -2.90
N ILE A 38 19.76 1.95 -2.92
CA ILE A 38 20.50 1.30 -4.02
C ILE A 38 21.45 0.26 -3.41
N SER A 39 21.37 -0.98 -3.91
CA SER A 39 22.38 -2.01 -3.70
C SER A 39 23.19 -2.19 -4.98
N THR A 40 24.51 -2.32 -4.83
CA THR A 40 25.43 -2.66 -5.93
C THR A 40 25.96 -4.09 -5.81
N ASP A 41 25.37 -4.89 -4.93
CA ASP A 41 25.71 -6.30 -4.76
C ASP A 41 25.36 -7.09 -6.03
N ALA A 42 26.25 -7.99 -6.43
CA ALA A 42 26.11 -8.78 -7.66
C ALA A 42 25.64 -10.23 -7.39
N ASP A 43 25.48 -10.61 -6.12
CA ASP A 43 25.01 -11.96 -5.80
C ASP A 43 23.46 -12.08 -5.98
N ALA A 44 22.94 -13.31 -5.73
CA ALA A 44 21.51 -13.58 -5.84
C ALA A 44 20.71 -13.24 -4.57
N GLY A 45 21.31 -12.58 -3.58
CA GLY A 45 20.68 -12.16 -2.34
C GLY A 45 19.68 -11.02 -2.54
N ILE A 46 18.87 -10.76 -1.53
CA ILE A 46 17.88 -9.68 -1.56
C ILE A 46 18.58 -8.35 -1.25
N GLY A 47 18.36 -7.35 -2.10
CA GLY A 47 18.77 -5.97 -1.85
C GLY A 47 18.25 -5.01 -2.93
N PRO A 48 18.03 -3.73 -2.60
CA PRO A 48 18.02 -3.13 -1.27
C PRO A 48 16.77 -3.52 -0.46
N ASN A 49 16.89 -3.49 0.87
CA ASN A 49 15.79 -3.80 1.80
C ASN A 49 15.28 -2.54 2.48
N LEU A 50 13.95 -2.42 2.61
CA LEU A 50 13.28 -1.47 3.49
C LEU A 50 12.55 -2.25 4.58
N LEU A 51 13.00 -2.12 5.82
CA LEU A 51 12.41 -2.79 6.99
C LEU A 51 11.52 -1.81 7.76
N PHE A 52 10.24 -2.13 7.89
CA PHE A 52 9.33 -1.52 8.84
C PHE A 52 9.15 -2.47 10.02
N TYR A 53 9.54 -2.07 11.21
CA TYR A 53 9.50 -2.92 12.40
C TYR A 53 8.87 -2.20 13.58
N ARG A 54 7.70 -2.66 14.01
CA ARG A 54 7.05 -2.24 15.24
C ARG A 54 7.48 -3.17 16.38
N ASN A 55 8.47 -2.75 17.16
CA ASN A 55 8.94 -3.49 18.34
C ASN A 55 8.04 -3.17 19.55
N SER A 56 6.88 -3.81 19.64
CA SER A 56 5.95 -3.65 20.76
C SER A 56 6.28 -4.61 21.89
N ALA A 57 6.29 -4.12 23.15
CA ALA A 57 6.41 -4.97 24.33
C ALA A 57 5.08 -5.71 24.67
N SER A 58 3.97 -5.32 24.03
CA SER A 58 2.65 -5.91 24.22
C SER A 58 1.92 -5.98 22.87
N PRO A 59 2.38 -6.88 21.97
CA PRO A 59 1.70 -7.06 20.68
C PRO A 59 0.30 -7.64 20.90
N ALA A 60 -0.67 -7.18 20.10
CA ALA A 60 -2.04 -7.67 20.16
C ALA A 60 -2.63 -7.83 18.76
N ALA A 61 -3.62 -8.70 18.62
CA ALA A 61 -4.39 -8.82 17.40
C ALA A 61 -5.03 -7.47 17.05
N ASN A 62 -5.03 -7.14 15.75
CA ASN A 62 -5.44 -5.87 15.15
C ASN A 62 -4.47 -4.69 15.37
N ASP A 63 -3.30 -4.89 15.96
CA ASP A 63 -2.24 -3.89 15.94
C ASP A 63 -1.78 -3.60 14.51
N LEU A 64 -1.73 -2.32 14.13
CA LEU A 64 -1.14 -1.90 12.87
C LEU A 64 0.38 -2.00 12.95
N LEU A 65 1.02 -2.64 11.96
CA LEU A 65 2.46 -2.76 11.87
C LEU A 65 3.10 -1.56 11.20
N THR A 66 2.57 -1.20 10.05
CA THR A 66 3.09 -0.10 9.23
C THR A 66 2.00 0.44 8.31
N GLU A 67 2.21 1.68 7.88
CA GLU A 67 1.40 2.35 6.88
C GLU A 67 2.31 3.16 5.95
N ILE A 68 2.03 3.08 4.65
CA ILE A 68 2.66 3.91 3.61
C ILE A 68 1.55 4.75 2.99
N ASP A 69 1.60 6.06 3.23
CA ASP A 69 0.61 7.02 2.76
C ASP A 69 1.05 7.74 1.49
N PHE A 70 0.14 7.83 0.54
CA PHE A 70 0.25 8.67 -0.65
C PHE A 70 -0.68 9.86 -0.48
N ARG A 71 -0.09 11.00 -0.06
CA ARG A 71 -0.84 12.20 0.30
C ARG A 71 -0.69 13.27 -0.76
N GLY A 72 -1.73 14.06 -0.92
CA GLY A 72 -1.75 15.22 -1.78
C GLY A 72 -2.68 16.29 -1.20
N ARG A 73 -2.82 17.41 -1.90
CA ARG A 73 -3.77 18.47 -1.54
C ARG A 73 -5.00 18.41 -2.41
N ASN A 74 -6.16 18.68 -1.81
CA ASN A 74 -7.40 18.91 -2.55
C ASN A 74 -7.49 20.39 -3.02
N ASN A 75 -8.56 20.74 -3.73
CA ASN A 75 -8.80 22.10 -4.23
C ASN A 75 -9.08 23.14 -3.13
N ASN A 76 -9.31 22.72 -1.89
CA ASN A 76 -9.40 23.58 -0.70
C ASN A 76 -8.05 23.67 0.06
N SER A 77 -6.95 23.22 -0.54
CA SER A 77 -5.61 23.21 0.09
C SER A 77 -5.53 22.37 1.37
N GLN A 78 -6.41 21.41 1.55
CA GLN A 78 -6.37 20.47 2.68
C GLN A 78 -5.50 19.27 2.30
N ASP A 79 -4.68 18.79 3.22
CA ASP A 79 -3.89 17.58 3.06
C ASP A 79 -4.81 16.37 3.18
N VAL A 80 -4.78 15.51 2.16
CA VAL A 80 -5.65 14.34 2.03
C VAL A 80 -4.80 13.10 1.75
N ASN A 81 -5.12 12.00 2.40
CA ASN A 81 -4.55 10.69 2.10
C ASN A 81 -5.37 10.04 0.99
N TYR A 82 -4.80 9.92 -0.23
CA TYR A 82 -5.50 9.39 -1.40
C TYR A 82 -5.38 7.88 -1.54
N VAL A 83 -4.24 7.32 -1.10
CA VAL A 83 -3.97 5.88 -1.09
C VAL A 83 -3.19 5.54 0.17
N SER A 84 -3.48 4.41 0.76
CA SER A 84 -2.72 3.84 1.87
C SER A 84 -2.44 2.36 1.63
N ILE A 85 -1.22 1.93 1.95
CA ILE A 85 -0.83 0.53 2.02
C ILE A 85 -0.47 0.26 3.46
N LEU A 86 -1.21 -0.61 4.11
CA LEU A 86 -1.02 -0.92 5.52
C LEU A 86 -1.00 -2.42 5.77
N SER A 87 -0.34 -2.81 6.86
CA SER A 87 -0.40 -4.18 7.36
C SER A 87 -0.72 -4.19 8.85
N LYS A 88 -1.34 -5.28 9.32
CA LYS A 88 -1.63 -5.47 10.72
C LYS A 88 -1.49 -6.92 11.15
N LEU A 89 -1.32 -7.13 12.45
CA LEU A 89 -1.37 -8.42 13.10
C LEU A 89 -2.82 -8.93 13.16
N MET A 90 -3.02 -10.19 12.77
CA MET A 90 -4.32 -10.87 12.91
C MET A 90 -4.28 -11.82 14.10
N ASP A 91 -3.20 -12.57 14.26
CA ASP A 91 -2.87 -13.38 15.43
C ASP A 91 -1.43 -13.11 15.86
N VAL A 92 -1.16 -13.13 17.15
CA VAL A 92 0.17 -12.91 17.75
C VAL A 92 0.63 -14.13 18.57
N THR A 93 -0.10 -15.25 18.51
CA THR A 93 0.24 -16.47 19.22
C THR A 93 1.50 -17.10 18.63
N ASP A 94 2.50 -17.39 19.47
CA ASP A 94 3.77 -17.98 19.03
C ASP A 94 3.54 -19.30 18.29
N GLY A 95 4.01 -19.37 17.05
CA GLY A 95 3.81 -20.49 16.13
C GLY A 95 2.47 -20.50 15.37
N GLU A 96 1.59 -19.50 15.61
CA GLU A 96 0.30 -19.33 14.94
C GLU A 96 0.11 -17.90 14.42
N GLU A 97 1.23 -17.16 14.21
CA GLU A 97 1.20 -15.76 13.83
C GLU A 97 0.54 -15.55 12.46
N ASP A 98 -0.44 -14.69 12.44
CA ASP A 98 -1.16 -14.28 11.24
C ASP A 98 -1.06 -12.79 10.99
N GLY A 99 -0.99 -12.41 9.71
CA GLY A 99 -0.97 -11.02 9.27
C GLY A 99 -1.94 -10.75 8.14
N ASN A 100 -2.19 -9.46 7.87
CA ASN A 100 -2.85 -9.05 6.64
C ASN A 100 -2.15 -7.88 5.96
N LEU A 101 -2.41 -7.76 4.66
CA LEU A 101 -2.06 -6.61 3.82
C LEU A 101 -3.35 -5.97 3.32
N ILE A 102 -3.45 -4.64 3.43
CA ILE A 102 -4.60 -3.86 2.95
C ILE A 102 -4.10 -2.73 2.06
N VAL A 103 -4.71 -2.59 0.89
CA VAL A 103 -4.57 -1.42 0.03
C VAL A 103 -5.88 -0.67 0.02
N GLN A 104 -5.85 0.58 0.49
CA GLN A 104 -7.00 1.48 0.53
C GLN A 104 -6.88 2.55 -0.56
N VAL A 105 -7.98 2.91 -1.16
CA VAL A 105 -8.05 3.99 -2.16
C VAL A 105 -9.20 4.92 -1.79
N MET A 106 -8.95 6.23 -1.84
CA MET A 106 -9.95 7.26 -1.57
C MET A 106 -11.08 7.19 -2.59
N THR A 107 -12.30 7.05 -2.12
CA THR A 107 -13.53 7.07 -2.92
C THR A 107 -14.54 7.99 -2.25
N ALA A 108 -14.94 9.06 -2.94
CA ALA A 108 -15.93 10.03 -2.45
C ALA A 108 -15.66 10.55 -1.02
N GLY A 109 -14.38 10.74 -0.67
CA GLY A 109 -13.98 11.29 0.63
C GLY A 109 -13.72 10.24 1.72
N THR A 110 -13.80 8.94 1.41
CA THR A 110 -13.51 7.83 2.33
C THR A 110 -12.37 6.96 1.78
N LEU A 111 -11.45 6.53 2.65
CA LEU A 111 -10.46 5.50 2.32
C LEU A 111 -11.10 4.12 2.46
N ASP A 112 -11.35 3.46 1.33
CA ASP A 112 -11.99 2.14 1.29
C ASP A 112 -10.97 1.03 0.97
N PRO A 113 -10.98 -0.12 1.67
CA PRO A 113 -10.19 -1.29 1.33
C PRO A 113 -10.56 -1.82 -0.06
N SER A 114 -9.67 -1.54 -1.03
CA SER A 114 -9.85 -1.93 -2.43
C SER A 114 -9.32 -3.33 -2.71
N PHE A 115 -8.29 -3.72 -1.96
CA PHE A 115 -7.63 -5.02 -2.05
C PHE A 115 -7.13 -5.42 -0.66
N MET A 116 -7.38 -6.65 -0.26
CA MET A 116 -6.94 -7.20 1.02
C MET A 116 -6.50 -8.65 0.85
N ILE A 117 -5.40 -9.02 1.52
CA ILE A 117 -4.97 -10.41 1.69
C ILE A 117 -4.93 -10.68 3.19
N ASN A 118 -5.62 -11.71 3.63
CA ASN A 118 -5.59 -12.21 5.01
C ASN A 118 -5.35 -13.73 5.00
N PRO A 119 -5.21 -14.40 6.15
CA PRO A 119 -4.91 -15.85 6.21
C PRO A 119 -5.94 -16.75 5.52
N THR A 120 -7.18 -16.30 5.36
CA THR A 120 -8.28 -17.12 4.84
C THR A 120 -8.70 -16.80 3.42
N GLU A 121 -8.43 -15.58 2.94
CA GLU A 121 -8.93 -15.13 1.64
C GLU A 121 -8.14 -13.94 1.06
N THR A 122 -8.32 -13.73 -0.24
CA THR A 122 -7.94 -12.52 -0.96
C THR A 122 -9.20 -11.83 -1.45
N VAL A 123 -9.42 -10.58 -1.01
CA VAL A 123 -10.66 -9.84 -1.24
C VAL A 123 -10.39 -8.61 -2.10
N PHE A 124 -11.22 -8.42 -3.12
CA PHE A 124 -11.35 -7.16 -3.84
C PHE A 124 -12.67 -6.50 -3.46
N ASN A 125 -12.63 -5.18 -3.16
CA ASN A 125 -13.82 -4.41 -2.81
C ASN A 125 -14.50 -4.89 -1.50
N ASN A 126 -13.72 -4.99 -0.42
CA ASN A 126 -14.18 -5.49 0.88
C ASN A 126 -15.39 -4.71 1.45
N ASP A 127 -15.49 -3.42 1.17
CA ASP A 127 -16.56 -2.56 1.71
C ASP A 127 -17.82 -2.55 0.85
N HIS A 128 -17.90 -3.44 -0.16
CA HIS A 128 -19.09 -3.66 -1.01
C HIS A 128 -19.61 -2.37 -1.67
N ILE A 129 -18.70 -1.46 -2.04
CA ILE A 129 -19.08 -0.25 -2.77
C ILE A 129 -19.33 -0.55 -4.26
N ASP A 130 -19.98 0.35 -4.96
CA ASP A 130 -20.15 0.26 -6.42
C ASP A 130 -18.80 0.45 -7.14
N ARG A 131 -18.02 -0.63 -7.15
CA ARG A 131 -16.71 -0.72 -7.78
C ARG A 131 -16.59 -2.01 -8.57
N ASN A 132 -16.30 -1.90 -9.86
CA ASN A 132 -16.16 -3.05 -10.73
C ASN A 132 -14.76 -3.69 -10.59
N PHE A 133 -14.72 -5.02 -10.68
CA PHE A 133 -13.48 -5.77 -10.87
C PHE A 133 -13.42 -6.31 -12.29
N ARG A 134 -12.24 -6.16 -12.93
CA ARG A 134 -12.07 -6.54 -14.33
C ARG A 134 -10.72 -7.21 -14.57
N VAL A 135 -10.76 -8.30 -15.34
CA VAL A 135 -9.58 -8.92 -15.94
C VAL A 135 -9.64 -8.72 -17.45
N ALA A 136 -8.58 -8.19 -18.03
CA ALA A 136 -8.46 -7.96 -19.47
C ALA A 136 -7.41 -8.87 -20.10
N SER A 137 -7.50 -9.07 -21.42
CA SER A 137 -6.46 -9.66 -22.27
C SER A 137 -6.11 -8.72 -23.41
N ASP A 138 -5.15 -9.09 -24.27
CA ASP A 138 -4.73 -8.29 -25.43
C ASP A 138 -5.91 -7.92 -26.36
N GLY A 139 -6.82 -8.81 -26.62
CA GLY A 139 -7.96 -8.58 -27.54
C GLY A 139 -9.30 -8.35 -26.86
N ASN A 140 -9.40 -8.48 -25.55
CA ASN A 140 -10.67 -8.33 -24.81
C ASN A 140 -10.47 -7.64 -23.46
N ASN A 141 -11.06 -6.47 -23.32
CA ASN A 141 -11.02 -5.69 -22.10
C ASN A 141 -11.80 -6.32 -20.92
N ASN A 142 -12.64 -7.31 -21.15
CA ASN A 142 -13.60 -7.85 -20.18
C ASN A 142 -13.62 -9.39 -20.20
N MET A 143 -12.44 -10.01 -20.09
CA MET A 143 -12.34 -11.48 -19.96
C MET A 143 -13.09 -11.98 -18.75
N ILE A 144 -12.97 -11.27 -17.61
CA ILE A 144 -13.83 -11.40 -16.44
C ILE A 144 -14.26 -9.99 -16.07
N PHE A 145 -15.54 -9.79 -15.84
CA PHE A 145 -16.09 -8.53 -15.37
C PHE A 145 -17.06 -8.79 -14.23
N VAL A 146 -16.79 -8.22 -13.07
CA VAL A 146 -17.70 -8.19 -11.93
C VAL A 146 -18.27 -6.79 -11.83
N ASP A 147 -19.56 -6.66 -12.04
CA ASP A 147 -20.32 -5.42 -11.91
C ASP A 147 -20.72 -5.23 -10.45
N GLY A 148 -20.06 -4.32 -9.75
CA GLY A 148 -20.28 -4.07 -8.33
C GLY A 148 -21.62 -3.37 -8.06
N GLY A 149 -22.12 -2.56 -9.02
CA GLY A 149 -23.38 -1.85 -8.89
C GLY A 149 -24.60 -2.76 -9.14
N GLU A 150 -24.49 -3.65 -10.12
CA GLU A 150 -25.60 -4.52 -10.53
C GLU A 150 -25.52 -5.94 -9.97
N ASN A 151 -24.45 -6.28 -9.22
CA ASN A 151 -24.22 -7.61 -8.63
C ASN A 151 -24.23 -8.74 -9.67
N ARG A 152 -23.47 -8.54 -10.77
CA ARG A 152 -23.43 -9.45 -11.91
C ARG A 152 -22.01 -9.81 -12.31
N VAL A 153 -21.83 -10.99 -12.91
CA VAL A 153 -20.56 -11.43 -13.47
C VAL A 153 -20.72 -11.67 -14.97
N GLY A 154 -19.84 -11.04 -15.77
CA GLY A 154 -19.72 -11.26 -17.21
C GLY A 154 -18.40 -11.97 -17.54
N ILE A 155 -18.46 -12.94 -18.45
CA ILE A 155 -17.31 -13.54 -19.09
C ILE A 155 -17.33 -13.14 -20.55
N GLY A 156 -16.29 -12.44 -21.01
CA GLY A 156 -16.16 -11.97 -22.36
C GLY A 156 -16.90 -10.66 -22.69
N HIS A 157 -17.67 -10.07 -21.77
CA HIS A 157 -18.36 -8.80 -21.98
C HIS A 157 -18.59 -7.98 -20.70
N ALA A 158 -18.78 -6.65 -20.86
CA ALA A 158 -18.86 -5.67 -19.77
C ALA A 158 -20.27 -5.30 -19.32
N ALA A 159 -21.32 -5.83 -19.95
CA ALA A 159 -22.72 -5.47 -19.63
C ALA A 159 -23.55 -6.74 -19.38
N PRO A 160 -23.26 -7.50 -18.33
CA PRO A 160 -24.04 -8.69 -18.01
C PRO A 160 -25.49 -8.30 -17.68
N THR A 161 -26.46 -8.92 -18.33
CA THR A 161 -27.89 -8.65 -18.14
C THR A 161 -28.57 -9.60 -17.17
N VAL A 162 -27.83 -10.62 -16.74
CA VAL A 162 -28.22 -11.65 -15.77
C VAL A 162 -27.11 -11.81 -14.75
N PRO A 163 -27.34 -12.43 -13.57
CA PRO A 163 -26.33 -12.56 -12.52
C PRO A 163 -25.03 -13.21 -12.99
N PHE A 164 -25.09 -14.13 -13.94
CA PHE A 164 -23.92 -14.73 -14.60
C PHE A 164 -24.15 -14.79 -16.10
N ALA A 165 -23.30 -14.14 -16.88
CA ALA A 165 -23.40 -14.07 -18.34
C ALA A 165 -22.06 -14.43 -19.01
N VAL A 166 -22.10 -15.29 -20.03
CA VAL A 166 -20.93 -15.67 -20.84
C VAL A 166 -21.19 -15.24 -22.29
N SER A 167 -20.22 -14.54 -22.88
CA SER A 167 -20.22 -14.21 -24.30
C SER A 167 -19.54 -15.36 -25.09
N ALA A 168 -20.19 -15.80 -26.14
CA ALA A 168 -19.61 -16.74 -27.11
C ALA A 168 -18.75 -15.98 -28.15
#